data_db390b5f3e93f17a4f7d9ab94067ab18
#
_entry.id   db390b5f3e93f17a4f7d9ab94067ab18
#
_cell.length_a   1.000
_cell.length_b   1.000
_cell.length_c   1.000
_cell.angle_alpha   90.00
_cell.angle_beta   90.00
_cell.angle_gamma   90.00
#
_symmetry.space_group_name_H-M   'P 1'
#
loop_
_entity.id
_entity.type
_entity.pdbx_description
1 polymer ?
#
loop_
_entity_poly.entity_id
_entity_poly.type
_entity_poly.pdbx_seq_one_letter_code
_entity_poly.pdbx_strand_id
1 'polypeptide(L)'
;MSRQLLRGTSLQRAANVVAATSSRPMVIQPAHPMEHRSPLQQQQCKLTPSIVIRRWKSFLHNNNSSAQTAAATTAEAATVTVTATPRRSQAETLNARGSHSPFDAPSRCMSTKSQNNMKFVTIDNINANFKAMEYAVRGPIVIRAGEIEKELLKGVKKPFDRVIRANIGDCHAMGQKPLTYLRQLMALTMEPRLLNSPEYPEDMKKRARDLLDACLGGSTGSYTDSAGIEFVRRQVAAFIEKRDGGVPCDYQNIYLTGGASPGIKSVLSLLNCTVDGKTPGVMVPIPQYPLYSASLTEMGMTRVDYFLDEDNCWGLDRKELQRSYNEAKKQCNPRVLVVINPGNPTGQVLTRKNIEEIIKFAYDNKMIIMADEVYQANVYDKNSKFYSFKMVMNEMGGPHRTQELISFLSVSKGYLGECGIRGGYMEVINMCPDVKAVLTKSITAQLCSTTAGQIAVSALVNPPQPGEPSYELYEKEKSAVLGALKERAKLVYDTLSTFEGYTVNPVQGAMYVFPKIEIPAKAVEAAKAKKMHPDVFYAFELLETTGICIVPGSGFGQIPGTYHFRSTILPQTDLLKEMMKKFGVFHTEFMKKYQ
;
A
#
# COMPACT_ATOMS: atom_id res chain seq x y z
N MET A 1 53.71 42.54 3.01
CA MET A 1 53.96 43.10 4.36
C MET A 1 53.21 42.24 5.32
N SER A 2 53.90 41.34 5.86
CA SER A 2 54.50 41.23 7.21
C SER A 2 53.46 40.88 8.25
N ARG A 3 53.53 39.67 8.66
CA ARG A 3 54.21 38.99 9.82
C ARG A 3 53.27 38.94 11.03
N GLN A 4 53.07 37.84 11.54
CA GLN A 4 53.73 36.81 12.38
C GLN A 4 53.09 36.79 13.77
N LEU A 5 52.68 35.62 14.18
CA LEU A 5 53.31 34.61 15.06
C LEU A 5 53.06 34.82 16.56
N LEU A 6 52.63 33.82 17.24
CA LEU A 6 53.23 32.97 18.29
C LEU A 6 52.15 32.43 19.22
N ARG A 7 51.98 31.10 19.35
CA ARG A 7 52.53 30.15 20.36
C ARG A 7 52.13 30.56 21.81
N GLY A 8 51.67 29.69 22.61
CA GLY A 8 51.96 28.34 22.96
C GLY A 8 51.25 27.91 24.25
N THR A 9 51.10 26.63 24.40
CA THR A 9 51.41 25.74 25.52
C THR A 9 50.95 26.14 26.93
N SER A 10 50.40 25.32 27.75
CA SER A 10 50.73 23.99 28.26
C SER A 10 49.88 23.65 29.51
N LEU A 11 49.45 22.44 29.65
CA LEU A 11 49.72 21.50 30.75
C LEU A 11 49.20 21.77 32.17
N GLN A 12 48.28 20.94 32.60
CA GLN A 12 48.47 19.82 33.60
C GLN A 12 48.24 20.12 35.10
N ARG A 13 47.59 19.14 35.72
CA ARG A 13 47.59 18.71 37.17
C ARG A 13 46.60 19.44 38.06
N ALA A 14 46.00 18.81 39.02
CA ALA A 14 46.00 17.50 39.69
C ALA A 14 44.82 17.47 40.65
N ALA A 15 44.17 16.40 40.82
CA ALA A 15 44.34 15.31 41.77
C ALA A 15 43.69 15.52 43.16
N ASN A 16 42.88 14.52 43.50
CA ASN A 16 42.63 13.90 44.82
C ASN A 16 42.06 14.67 46.00
N VAL A 17 40.97 14.11 46.55
CA VAL A 17 40.81 13.67 47.95
C VAL A 17 39.59 12.75 48.03
N VAL A 18 39.71 11.53 48.25
CA VAL A 18 39.59 10.46 49.24
C VAL A 18 38.74 10.73 50.47
N ALA A 19 37.74 9.83 50.68
CA ALA A 19 37.37 9.15 51.96
C ALA A 19 36.09 8.30 51.66
N ALA A 20 36.04 7.03 51.64
CA ALA A 20 36.23 5.93 52.59
C ALA A 20 35.13 5.87 53.68
N THR A 21 34.29 4.83 53.58
CA THR A 21 33.86 3.92 54.65
C THR A 21 33.05 2.79 54.00
N SER A 22 33.53 1.56 54.01
CA SER A 22 33.36 0.41 54.91
C SER A 22 31.88 -0.07 54.87
N SER A 23 31.50 -1.30 54.69
CA SER A 23 32.17 -2.59 54.82
C SER A 23 31.16 -3.74 54.66
N ARG A 24 31.67 -4.86 54.21
CA ARG A 24 31.35 -6.26 54.44
C ARG A 24 30.38 -7.00 53.53
N PRO A 25 30.81 -8.15 53.02
CA PRO A 25 30.06 -9.08 52.21
C PRO A 25 29.32 -10.10 53.09
N MET A 26 28.13 -10.48 52.65
CA MET A 26 27.37 -11.58 53.23
C MET A 26 27.59 -12.87 52.44
N VAL A 27 28.09 -13.87 53.13
CA VAL A 27 28.33 -15.24 52.64
C VAL A 27 27.00 -15.99 52.65
N ILE A 28 26.66 -16.61 51.54
CA ILE A 28 25.56 -17.58 51.44
C ILE A 28 26.17 -18.97 51.32
N GLN A 29 25.91 -19.83 52.33
CA GLN A 29 26.21 -21.25 52.31
C GLN A 29 25.07 -22.03 51.64
N PRO A 30 25.37 -23.21 51.00
CA PRO A 30 24.39 -24.06 50.36
C PRO A 30 23.70 -25.01 51.32
N ALA A 31 22.39 -25.21 51.11
CA ALA A 31 21.61 -26.23 51.84
C ALA A 31 21.46 -27.49 50.99
N HIS A 32 21.65 -28.63 51.65
CA HIS A 32 21.61 -30.03 51.20
C HIS A 32 20.20 -30.53 50.83
N PRO A 33 20.09 -31.66 50.10
CA PRO A 33 18.84 -32.19 49.53
C PRO A 33 18.06 -33.07 50.51
N MET A 34 16.76 -33.11 50.34
CA MET A 34 15.92 -34.12 51.00
C MET A 34 15.04 -34.89 50.02
N GLU A 35 14.98 -36.15 50.33
CA GLU A 35 14.54 -37.37 49.72
C GLU A 35 13.07 -37.49 49.26
N HIS A 36 12.91 -38.43 48.37
CA HIS A 36 11.74 -39.14 47.87
C HIS A 36 10.58 -39.34 48.83
N ARG A 37 9.36 -39.09 48.39
CA ARG A 37 8.17 -39.94 48.60
C ARG A 37 7.22 -39.88 47.41
N SER A 38 6.91 -41.03 46.87
CA SER A 38 5.87 -41.36 45.89
C SER A 38 4.53 -41.75 46.59
N PRO A 39 3.51 -42.24 45.84
CA PRO A 39 2.47 -41.49 45.12
C PRO A 39 1.08 -41.78 45.75
N LEU A 40 0.05 -41.09 45.33
CA LEU A 40 -1.37 -41.48 45.24
C LEU A 40 -2.30 -40.28 45.52
N GLN A 41 -2.94 -39.80 44.51
CA GLN A 41 -4.39 -39.92 44.36
C GLN A 41 -4.87 -39.03 43.19
N GLN A 42 -5.26 -39.74 42.15
CA GLN A 42 -6.12 -39.20 41.10
C GLN A 42 -7.47 -38.83 41.71
N GLN A 43 -7.87 -37.57 41.62
CA GLN A 43 -9.29 -37.21 41.64
C GLN A 43 -9.67 -36.57 40.31
N GLN A 44 -10.36 -37.37 39.54
CA GLN A 44 -11.11 -36.96 38.35
C GLN A 44 -12.27 -36.06 38.79
N CYS A 45 -12.23 -34.78 38.45
CA CYS A 45 -13.43 -33.95 38.42
C CYS A 45 -14.08 -34.10 37.03
N LYS A 46 -15.10 -34.93 36.97
CA LYS A 46 -16.07 -34.95 35.85
C LYS A 46 -16.93 -33.69 35.95
N LEU A 47 -16.72 -32.74 35.08
CA LEU A 47 -17.66 -31.65 34.85
C LEU A 47 -18.72 -32.12 33.84
N THR A 48 -19.94 -32.23 34.32
CA THR A 48 -21.13 -32.56 33.52
C THR A 48 -21.58 -31.40 32.64
N PRO A 49 -22.22 -31.67 31.49
CA PRO A 49 -22.55 -30.66 30.46
C PRO A 49 -23.68 -29.67 30.80
N SER A 50 -24.14 -29.61 32.04
CA SER A 50 -25.36 -28.87 32.37
C SER A 50 -25.20 -27.38 32.71
N ILE A 51 -23.98 -26.85 32.77
CA ILE A 51 -23.73 -25.44 33.18
C ILE A 51 -23.61 -24.50 31.99
N VAL A 52 -23.34 -25.00 30.78
CA VAL A 52 -23.18 -24.15 29.58
C VAL A 52 -24.56 -23.72 28.99
N ILE A 53 -25.61 -24.49 29.22
CA ILE A 53 -26.95 -24.21 28.67
C ILE A 53 -27.73 -23.17 29.48
N ARG A 54 -27.38 -22.93 30.76
CA ARG A 54 -28.08 -21.93 31.60
C ARG A 54 -27.64 -20.48 31.33
N ARG A 55 -26.47 -20.24 30.75
CA ARG A 55 -25.99 -18.89 30.44
C ARG A 55 -26.50 -18.36 29.09
N TRP A 56 -27.00 -19.23 28.23
CA TRP A 56 -27.57 -18.83 26.92
C TRP A 56 -29.08 -18.50 27.02
N LYS A 57 -29.78 -19.03 28.00
CA LYS A 57 -31.22 -18.72 28.17
C LYS A 57 -31.51 -17.37 28.84
N SER A 58 -30.58 -16.80 29.58
CA SER A 58 -30.72 -15.46 30.16
C SER A 58 -30.43 -14.32 29.16
N PHE A 59 -29.80 -14.62 28.01
CA PHE A 59 -29.53 -13.60 26.98
C PHE A 59 -30.67 -13.43 25.98
N LEU A 60 -31.61 -14.37 25.92
CA LEU A 60 -32.77 -14.33 25.04
C LEU A 60 -34.07 -13.82 25.69
N HIS A 61 -34.05 -13.54 27.00
CA HIS A 61 -35.25 -13.10 27.71
C HIS A 61 -35.33 -11.59 28.01
N ASN A 62 -34.29 -10.81 27.65
CA ASN A 62 -34.27 -9.36 27.89
C ASN A 62 -34.46 -8.49 26.65
N ASN A 63 -34.79 -9.04 25.49
CA ASN A 63 -35.01 -8.27 24.26
C ASN A 63 -36.39 -8.44 23.64
N ASN A 64 -37.42 -8.76 24.44
CA ASN A 64 -38.81 -8.87 23.96
C ASN A 64 -39.79 -8.05 24.82
N SER A 65 -39.56 -6.73 24.89
CA SER A 65 -40.55 -5.81 25.41
C SER A 65 -40.41 -4.43 24.76
N SER A 66 -40.66 -4.34 23.46
CA SER A 66 -41.11 -3.10 22.79
C SER A 66 -41.31 -3.36 21.29
N ALA A 67 -42.29 -4.18 20.93
CA ALA A 67 -42.87 -4.22 19.59
C ALA A 67 -44.23 -4.95 19.61
N GLN A 68 -45.19 -4.32 20.21
CA GLN A 68 -46.61 -4.65 19.99
C GLN A 68 -47.37 -3.34 19.99
N THR A 69 -47.57 -2.76 18.82
CA THR A 69 -48.73 -1.99 18.38
C THR A 69 -48.51 -1.52 16.96
N ALA A 70 -49.15 -2.15 16.04
CA ALA A 70 -49.63 -1.70 14.73
C ALA A 70 -49.57 -2.83 13.69
N ALA A 71 -50.58 -3.65 13.70
CA ALA A 71 -50.92 -4.50 12.56
C ALA A 71 -52.46 -4.60 12.52
N ALA A 72 -53.07 -3.89 11.63
CA ALA A 72 -54.32 -4.22 10.96
C ALA A 72 -54.67 -3.11 9.98
N THR A 73 -54.51 -3.34 8.69
CA THR A 73 -55.52 -2.97 7.69
C THR A 73 -55.10 -3.52 6.31
N THR A 74 -55.87 -4.54 5.91
CA THR A 74 -56.42 -4.88 4.58
C THR A 74 -55.50 -4.91 3.34
N ALA A 75 -55.43 -6.12 2.81
CA ALA A 75 -55.07 -6.46 1.44
C ALA A 75 -56.25 -6.22 0.51
N GLU A 76 -56.03 -5.56 -0.62
CA GLU A 76 -56.88 -5.66 -1.81
C GLU A 76 -55.98 -5.90 -3.04
N ALA A 77 -56.27 -7.03 -3.70
CA ALA A 77 -55.64 -7.44 -4.94
C ALA A 77 -56.35 -6.76 -6.12
N ALA A 78 -55.61 -6.06 -6.97
CA ALA A 78 -56.10 -5.63 -8.28
C ALA A 78 -55.33 -6.34 -9.39
N THR A 79 -56.00 -7.27 -10.05
CA THR A 79 -55.57 -7.93 -11.28
C THR A 79 -55.81 -7.02 -12.46
N VAL A 80 -54.79 -6.62 -13.19
CA VAL A 80 -54.91 -5.90 -14.47
C VAL A 80 -54.44 -6.81 -15.60
N THR A 81 -55.43 -7.23 -16.41
CA THR A 81 -55.22 -7.95 -17.66
C THR A 81 -54.96 -6.95 -18.78
N VAL A 82 -53.82 -7.08 -19.47
CA VAL A 82 -53.54 -6.31 -20.70
C VAL A 82 -53.47 -7.26 -21.89
N THR A 83 -54.43 -7.09 -22.78
CA THR A 83 -54.58 -7.77 -24.06
C THR A 83 -53.64 -7.17 -25.11
N ALA A 84 -52.96 -8.02 -25.83
CA ALA A 84 -52.08 -7.68 -26.94
C ALA A 84 -52.87 -7.70 -28.28
N THR A 85 -52.64 -6.73 -29.13
CA THR A 85 -52.97 -6.82 -30.56
C THR A 85 -51.77 -6.36 -31.42
N PRO A 86 -51.47 -7.04 -32.54
CA PRO A 86 -50.29 -6.77 -33.35
C PRO A 86 -50.62 -5.83 -34.54
N ARG A 87 -49.70 -4.95 -34.88
CA ARG A 87 -49.70 -4.26 -36.19
C ARG A 87 -48.41 -4.48 -36.96
N ARG A 88 -48.62 -4.97 -38.20
CA ARG A 88 -47.67 -5.13 -39.31
C ARG A 88 -47.55 -3.81 -40.10
N SER A 89 -46.35 -3.53 -40.65
CA SER A 89 -46.03 -2.97 -41.99
C SER A 89 -44.60 -2.38 -41.95
N GLN A 90 -43.79 -2.54 -42.79
CA GLN A 90 -43.50 -2.73 -44.20
C GLN A 90 -42.05 -2.18 -44.41
N ALA A 91 -41.31 -2.85 -45.24
CA ALA A 91 -39.93 -2.58 -45.62
C ALA A 91 -39.82 -1.41 -46.57
N GLU A 92 -38.70 -0.65 -46.49
CA GLU A 92 -38.12 0.03 -47.65
C GLU A 92 -36.59 -0.02 -47.60
N THR A 93 -36.02 -0.51 -48.66
CA THR A 93 -34.60 -0.60 -49.05
C THR A 93 -34.14 0.68 -49.66
N LEU A 94 -32.96 1.20 -49.27
CA LEU A 94 -32.15 2.06 -50.13
C LEU A 94 -30.64 1.82 -49.88
N ASN A 95 -29.98 1.43 -50.97
CA ASN A 95 -28.54 1.30 -51.14
C ASN A 95 -27.84 2.67 -51.21
N ALA A 96 -26.71 2.84 -50.52
CA ALA A 96 -25.68 3.77 -50.96
C ALA A 96 -24.30 3.27 -50.53
N ARG A 97 -23.41 3.10 -51.51
CA ARG A 97 -21.98 2.78 -51.37
C ARG A 97 -21.22 4.02 -50.93
N GLY A 98 -20.25 3.86 -50.01
CA GLY A 98 -19.32 4.93 -49.65
C GLY A 98 -18.07 4.36 -48.96
N SER A 99 -16.94 4.67 -49.54
CA SER A 99 -15.55 4.25 -49.38
C SER A 99 -15.00 4.15 -47.95
N HIS A 100 -14.20 3.10 -47.70
CA HIS A 100 -13.46 2.85 -46.48
C HIS A 100 -12.19 3.67 -46.36
N SER A 101 -11.94 4.30 -45.22
CA SER A 101 -10.65 4.78 -44.70
C SER A 101 -10.24 3.90 -43.50
N PRO A 102 -8.97 3.46 -43.43
CA PRO A 102 -8.54 2.45 -42.45
C PRO A 102 -7.83 3.05 -41.25
N PHE A 103 -8.51 3.64 -40.32
CA PHE A 103 -8.02 3.91 -38.94
C PHE A 103 -9.18 4.33 -38.06
N ASP A 104 -10.00 3.36 -37.66
CA ASP A 104 -10.91 3.55 -36.53
C ASP A 104 -10.38 2.84 -35.29
N ALA A 105 -10.32 3.59 -34.18
CA ALA A 105 -10.07 3.11 -32.83
C ALA A 105 -11.04 1.97 -32.46
N PRO A 106 -10.72 1.09 -31.49
CA PRO A 106 -11.60 0.01 -31.11
C PRO A 106 -12.90 0.60 -30.59
N SER A 107 -13.78 0.76 -31.54
CA SER A 107 -15.17 1.10 -31.35
C SER A 107 -15.85 0.04 -30.52
N ARG A 108 -16.73 0.49 -29.70
CA ARG A 108 -17.98 -0.12 -29.27
C ARG A 108 -18.12 -1.55 -29.80
N CYS A 109 -18.19 -2.49 -28.87
CA CYS A 109 -18.79 -3.78 -29.13
C CYS A 109 -20.15 -3.55 -29.78
N MET A 110 -20.18 -3.48 -31.12
CA MET A 110 -21.44 -3.49 -31.85
C MET A 110 -22.09 -4.85 -31.57
N SER A 111 -23.18 -4.80 -30.86
CA SER A 111 -24.13 -5.88 -30.72
C SER A 111 -24.53 -6.31 -32.12
N THR A 112 -23.88 -7.33 -32.66
CA THR A 112 -24.46 -8.14 -33.72
C THR A 112 -25.74 -8.71 -33.16
N LYS A 113 -26.88 -8.30 -33.68
CA LYS A 113 -28.18 -8.94 -33.48
C LYS A 113 -28.10 -10.36 -34.03
N SER A 114 -27.57 -11.28 -33.24
CA SER A 114 -27.66 -12.70 -33.38
C SER A 114 -28.64 -13.20 -32.33
N GLN A 115 -29.56 -13.99 -32.77
CA GLN A 115 -30.70 -14.59 -32.10
C GLN A 115 -30.46 -15.02 -30.63
N ASN A 116 -31.38 -14.58 -29.77
CA ASN A 116 -31.79 -15.21 -28.51
C ASN A 116 -30.69 -15.59 -27.48
N ASN A 117 -29.93 -14.63 -27.00
CA ASN A 117 -29.42 -14.67 -25.64
C ASN A 117 -29.55 -13.28 -25.03
N MET A 118 -30.75 -12.92 -24.62
CA MET A 118 -31.00 -11.65 -23.92
C MET A 118 -30.24 -11.70 -22.59
N LYS A 119 -29.12 -10.94 -22.51
CA LYS A 119 -28.39 -10.79 -21.26
C LYS A 119 -29.20 -9.87 -20.33
N PHE A 120 -29.48 -10.34 -19.12
CA PHE A 120 -30.21 -9.55 -18.11
C PHE A 120 -29.33 -8.44 -17.52
N VAL A 121 -28.02 -8.67 -17.41
CA VAL A 121 -27.03 -7.69 -16.94
C VAL A 121 -26.26 -7.16 -18.14
N THR A 122 -26.34 -5.86 -18.37
CA THR A 122 -25.68 -5.14 -19.47
C THR A 122 -24.91 -3.94 -18.92
N ILE A 123 -24.08 -3.34 -19.77
CA ILE A 123 -23.32 -2.13 -19.38
C ILE A 123 -24.26 -0.98 -18.95
N ASP A 124 -25.52 -0.99 -19.33
CA ASP A 124 -26.46 0.08 -19.03
C ASP A 124 -27.14 -0.06 -17.66
N ASN A 125 -27.14 -1.26 -17.09
CA ASN A 125 -27.80 -1.56 -15.81
C ASN A 125 -26.85 -2.02 -14.70
N ILE A 126 -25.54 -1.74 -14.82
CA ILE A 126 -24.57 -1.93 -13.73
C ILE A 126 -24.28 -0.59 -13.03
N ASN A 127 -23.65 -0.66 -11.87
CA ASN A 127 -23.27 0.50 -11.08
C ASN A 127 -22.41 1.49 -11.92
N ALA A 128 -22.87 2.73 -12.04
CA ALA A 128 -22.22 3.79 -12.81
C ALA A 128 -20.80 4.11 -12.32
N ASN A 129 -20.55 3.98 -11.01
CA ASN A 129 -19.22 4.22 -10.43
C ASN A 129 -18.17 3.22 -10.95
N PHE A 130 -18.57 1.94 -11.13
CA PHE A 130 -17.68 0.94 -11.71
C PHE A 130 -17.35 1.23 -13.18
N LYS A 131 -18.28 1.80 -13.93
CA LYS A 131 -18.02 2.24 -15.32
C LYS A 131 -17.03 3.42 -15.37
N ALA A 132 -17.13 4.33 -14.41
CA ALA A 132 -16.32 5.54 -14.34
C ALA A 132 -14.93 5.30 -13.74
N MET A 133 -14.70 4.14 -13.12
CA MET A 133 -13.45 3.81 -12.44
C MET A 133 -12.31 3.61 -13.44
N GLU A 134 -11.22 4.37 -13.26
CA GLU A 134 -9.98 4.22 -14.01
C GLU A 134 -8.84 3.79 -13.09
N TYR A 135 -7.94 2.95 -13.61
CA TYR A 135 -6.74 2.50 -12.88
C TYR A 135 -5.52 2.52 -13.81
N ALA A 136 -4.85 3.67 -13.86
CA ALA A 136 -3.81 3.97 -14.84
C ALA A 136 -2.64 2.96 -14.86
N VAL A 137 -2.29 2.36 -13.71
CA VAL A 137 -1.23 1.33 -13.62
C VAL A 137 -1.55 0.07 -14.43
N ARG A 138 -2.80 -0.11 -14.85
CA ARG A 138 -3.29 -1.20 -15.71
C ARG A 138 -3.96 -0.67 -16.98
N GLY A 139 -3.66 0.57 -17.37
CA GLY A 139 -4.27 1.28 -18.49
C GLY A 139 -3.81 0.80 -19.89
N PRO A 140 -4.20 1.53 -20.97
CA PRO A 140 -4.00 1.14 -22.37
C PRO A 140 -2.54 0.83 -22.75
N ILE A 141 -1.55 1.56 -22.20
CA ILE A 141 -0.13 1.30 -22.44
C ILE A 141 0.29 -0.09 -21.94
N VAL A 142 -0.23 -0.51 -20.78
CA VAL A 142 0.11 -1.83 -20.21
C VAL A 142 -0.54 -2.95 -21.03
N ILE A 143 -1.74 -2.71 -21.56
CA ILE A 143 -2.42 -3.64 -22.46
C ILE A 143 -1.59 -3.76 -23.74
N ARG A 144 -1.19 -2.64 -24.35
CA ARG A 144 -0.37 -2.63 -25.56
C ARG A 144 0.98 -3.31 -25.36
N ALA A 145 1.63 -3.10 -24.22
CA ALA A 145 2.86 -3.81 -23.85
C ALA A 145 2.66 -5.34 -23.83
N GLY A 146 1.52 -5.82 -23.30
CA GLY A 146 1.17 -7.24 -23.34
C GLY A 146 0.86 -7.80 -24.73
N GLU A 147 0.31 -6.96 -25.63
CA GLU A 147 0.13 -7.30 -27.05
C GLU A 147 1.48 -7.44 -27.74
N ILE A 148 2.38 -6.48 -27.54
CA ILE A 148 3.74 -6.50 -28.11
C ILE A 148 4.50 -7.76 -27.65
N GLU A 149 4.40 -8.16 -26.39
CA GLU A 149 5.01 -9.41 -25.92
C GLU A 149 4.48 -10.62 -26.67
N LYS A 150 3.16 -10.70 -26.93
CA LYS A 150 2.55 -11.76 -27.74
C LYS A 150 2.97 -11.69 -29.20
N GLU A 151 3.14 -10.48 -29.77
CA GLU A 151 3.66 -10.28 -31.13
C GLU A 151 5.09 -10.80 -31.25
N LEU A 152 5.98 -10.46 -30.27
CA LEU A 152 7.36 -10.96 -30.22
C LEU A 152 7.42 -12.48 -30.13
N LEU A 153 6.59 -13.09 -29.26
CA LEU A 153 6.50 -14.56 -29.15
C LEU A 153 6.06 -15.24 -30.45
N LYS A 154 5.30 -14.55 -31.31
CA LYS A 154 4.90 -15.04 -32.64
C LYS A 154 5.95 -14.75 -33.73
N GLY A 155 7.10 -14.20 -33.37
CA GLY A 155 8.18 -13.86 -34.29
C GLY A 155 7.99 -12.56 -35.07
N VAL A 156 7.04 -11.69 -34.67
CA VAL A 156 6.88 -10.37 -35.29
C VAL A 156 8.12 -9.54 -34.98
N LYS A 157 8.79 -9.05 -36.03
CA LYS A 157 9.99 -8.22 -35.87
C LYS A 157 9.64 -6.85 -35.30
N LYS A 158 10.35 -6.44 -34.25
CA LYS A 158 10.33 -5.12 -33.61
C LYS A 158 11.77 -4.57 -33.54
N PRO A 159 11.96 -3.28 -33.30
CA PRO A 159 13.31 -2.70 -33.11
C PRO A 159 13.95 -3.13 -31.78
N PHE A 160 13.31 -3.99 -31.01
CA PHE A 160 13.76 -4.55 -29.74
C PHE A 160 13.30 -6.02 -29.61
N ASP A 161 13.95 -6.76 -28.74
CA ASP A 161 13.73 -8.21 -28.54
C ASP A 161 12.80 -8.54 -27.35
N ARG A 162 12.54 -7.57 -26.48
CA ARG A 162 11.72 -7.74 -25.27
C ARG A 162 11.06 -6.44 -24.82
N VAL A 163 9.99 -6.58 -24.03
CA VAL A 163 9.37 -5.46 -23.30
C VAL A 163 9.99 -5.36 -21.90
N ILE A 164 10.43 -4.14 -21.52
CA ILE A 164 10.89 -3.83 -20.17
C ILE A 164 9.74 -3.18 -19.40
N ARG A 165 9.13 -3.89 -18.45
CA ARG A 165 7.96 -3.44 -17.70
C ARG A 165 8.31 -2.48 -16.55
N ALA A 166 8.84 -1.31 -16.88
CA ALA A 166 9.19 -0.27 -15.90
C ALA A 166 7.95 0.45 -15.29
N ASN A 167 6.75 0.00 -15.62
CA ASN A 167 5.48 0.50 -15.07
C ASN A 167 5.07 -0.18 -13.76
N ILE A 168 5.61 -1.35 -13.42
CA ILE A 168 5.15 -2.19 -12.31
C ILE A 168 6.14 -2.12 -11.15
N GLY A 169 5.60 -1.89 -9.94
CA GLY A 169 6.36 -1.98 -8.68
C GLY A 169 6.35 -3.39 -8.10
N ASP A 170 6.75 -4.39 -8.90
CA ASP A 170 6.86 -5.79 -8.51
C ASP A 170 8.33 -6.22 -8.52
N CYS A 171 8.88 -6.40 -7.31
CA CYS A 171 10.30 -6.67 -7.11
C CYS A 171 10.72 -8.00 -7.73
N HIS A 172 9.92 -9.07 -7.53
CA HIS A 172 10.26 -10.40 -8.03
C HIS A 172 10.13 -10.49 -9.56
N ALA A 173 9.12 -9.83 -10.14
CA ALA A 173 8.99 -9.74 -11.59
C ALA A 173 10.17 -9.01 -12.24
N MET A 174 10.86 -8.13 -11.47
CA MET A 174 12.06 -7.41 -11.91
C MET A 174 13.37 -8.11 -11.49
N GLY A 175 13.31 -9.37 -11.07
CA GLY A 175 14.47 -10.22 -10.82
C GLY A 175 15.03 -10.18 -9.39
N GLN A 176 14.36 -9.55 -8.42
CA GLN A 176 14.73 -9.69 -7.01
C GLN A 176 14.51 -11.13 -6.57
N LYS A 177 15.52 -11.73 -5.96
CA LYS A 177 15.40 -13.06 -5.37
C LYS A 177 14.61 -12.98 -4.05
N PRO A 178 13.73 -13.96 -3.78
CA PRO A 178 13.07 -14.07 -2.47
C PRO A 178 14.11 -14.28 -1.36
N LEU A 179 13.83 -13.74 -0.15
CA LEU A 179 14.67 -14.00 1.00
C LEU A 179 14.48 -15.41 1.51
N THR A 180 15.59 -16.09 1.80
CA THR A 180 15.63 -17.50 2.16
C THR A 180 14.82 -17.81 3.40
N TYR A 181 15.00 -17.04 4.48
CA TYR A 181 14.31 -17.28 5.75
C TYR A 181 12.78 -17.25 5.63
N LEU A 182 12.25 -16.32 4.81
CA LEU A 182 10.81 -16.24 4.58
C LEU A 182 10.29 -17.48 3.85
N ARG A 183 11.02 -17.93 2.82
CA ARG A 183 10.63 -19.15 2.08
C ARG A 183 10.68 -20.39 2.96
N GLN A 184 11.71 -20.50 3.82
CA GLN A 184 11.82 -21.57 4.81
C GLN A 184 10.64 -21.54 5.79
N LEU A 185 10.32 -20.39 6.36
CA LEU A 185 9.18 -20.24 7.28
C LEU A 185 7.86 -20.63 6.63
N MET A 186 7.62 -20.18 5.40
CA MET A 186 6.43 -20.53 4.65
C MET A 186 6.37 -22.04 4.33
N ALA A 187 7.48 -22.64 3.90
CA ALA A 187 7.53 -24.07 3.64
C ALA A 187 7.21 -24.90 4.90
N LEU A 188 7.83 -24.56 6.04
CA LEU A 188 7.64 -25.23 7.31
C LEU A 188 6.21 -25.12 7.86
N THR A 189 5.55 -23.98 7.64
CA THR A 189 4.18 -23.76 8.09
C THR A 189 3.13 -24.37 7.15
N MET A 190 3.43 -24.46 5.85
CA MET A 190 2.52 -25.07 4.85
C MET A 190 2.64 -26.59 4.78
N GLU A 191 3.83 -27.15 5.10
CA GLU A 191 4.11 -28.57 5.13
C GLU A 191 4.82 -28.94 6.46
N PRO A 192 4.06 -29.11 7.57
CA PRO A 192 4.64 -29.32 8.89
C PRO A 192 5.54 -30.56 9.03
N ARG A 193 5.46 -31.55 8.12
CA ARG A 193 6.39 -32.68 8.10
C ARG A 193 7.83 -32.27 7.92
N LEU A 194 8.08 -31.11 7.27
CA LEU A 194 9.42 -30.53 7.10
C LEU A 194 10.06 -30.05 8.40
N LEU A 195 9.30 -29.91 9.50
CA LEU A 195 9.84 -29.60 10.83
C LEU A 195 10.83 -30.67 11.34
N ASN A 196 10.72 -31.90 10.82
CA ASN A 196 11.63 -33.00 11.16
C ASN A 196 12.86 -33.08 10.23
N SER A 197 12.92 -32.25 9.17
CA SER A 197 14.05 -32.25 8.24
C SER A 197 15.28 -31.55 8.87
N PRO A 198 16.48 -32.14 8.77
CA PRO A 198 17.71 -31.49 9.22
C PRO A 198 18.14 -30.28 8.35
N GLU A 199 17.54 -30.11 7.19
CA GLU A 199 17.90 -29.05 6.24
C GLU A 199 17.45 -27.65 6.67
N TYR A 200 16.50 -27.57 7.61
CA TYR A 200 15.96 -26.30 8.08
C TYR A 200 16.59 -25.90 9.41
N PRO A 201 16.97 -24.61 9.57
CA PRO A 201 17.51 -24.09 10.82
C PRO A 201 16.52 -24.19 11.98
N GLU A 202 17.02 -24.43 13.20
CA GLU A 202 16.16 -24.62 14.39
C GLU A 202 15.38 -23.37 14.77
N ASP A 203 15.93 -22.17 14.56
CA ASP A 203 15.19 -20.91 14.77
C ASP A 203 14.00 -20.78 13.81
N MET A 204 14.11 -21.25 12.57
CA MET A 204 13.00 -21.28 11.60
C MET A 204 11.97 -22.32 11.99
N LYS A 205 12.38 -23.51 12.43
CA LYS A 205 11.46 -24.55 12.94
C LYS A 205 10.71 -24.06 14.17
N LYS A 206 11.40 -23.39 15.09
CA LYS A 206 10.76 -22.81 16.29
C LYS A 206 9.70 -21.80 15.89
N ARG A 207 10.01 -20.82 15.03
CA ARG A 207 9.06 -19.83 14.54
C ARG A 207 7.85 -20.47 13.84
N ALA A 208 8.09 -21.52 13.09
CA ALA A 208 7.03 -22.26 12.40
C ALA A 208 6.12 -22.99 13.38
N ARG A 209 6.66 -23.63 14.44
CA ARG A 209 5.87 -24.25 15.51
C ARG A 209 5.03 -23.19 16.24
N ASP A 210 5.64 -22.10 16.67
CA ASP A 210 4.94 -21.00 17.37
C ASP A 210 3.75 -20.45 16.52
N LEU A 211 3.92 -20.35 15.21
CA LEU A 211 2.85 -19.91 14.28
C LEU A 211 1.77 -20.98 14.08
N LEU A 212 2.14 -22.26 13.97
CA LEU A 212 1.18 -23.35 13.85
C LEU A 212 0.36 -23.51 15.11
N ASP A 213 1.00 -23.41 16.29
CA ASP A 213 0.33 -23.46 17.60
C ASP A 213 -0.67 -22.29 17.78
N ALA A 214 -0.38 -21.15 17.14
CA ALA A 214 -1.29 -20.00 17.12
C ALA A 214 -2.43 -20.13 16.09
N CYS A 215 -2.39 -21.12 15.20
CA CYS A 215 -3.46 -21.43 14.26
C CYS A 215 -4.45 -22.43 14.87
N LEU A 216 -5.74 -22.23 14.63
CA LEU A 216 -6.75 -23.20 15.07
C LEU A 216 -6.47 -24.58 14.46
N GLY A 217 -6.47 -25.61 15.33
CA GLY A 217 -6.18 -26.99 14.91
C GLY A 217 -4.74 -27.20 14.42
N GLY A 218 -3.81 -26.30 14.76
CA GLY A 218 -2.40 -26.40 14.33
C GLY A 218 -2.21 -26.29 12.82
N SER A 219 -3.12 -25.64 12.10
CA SER A 219 -3.15 -25.66 10.62
C SER A 219 -3.34 -24.28 10.02
N THR A 220 -2.51 -23.95 9.04
CA THR A 220 -2.63 -22.74 8.23
C THR A 220 -3.87 -22.72 7.32
N GLY A 221 -4.56 -23.85 7.17
CA GLY A 221 -5.82 -23.99 6.45
C GLY A 221 -7.04 -23.58 7.26
N SER A 222 -6.91 -23.35 8.56
CA SER A 222 -8.00 -22.94 9.46
C SER A 222 -8.28 -21.45 9.34
N TYR A 223 -9.54 -21.05 9.60
CA TYR A 223 -9.85 -19.63 9.81
C TYR A 223 -9.13 -19.12 11.05
N THR A 224 -8.69 -17.87 10.99
CA THR A 224 -8.15 -17.15 12.13
C THR A 224 -9.20 -16.21 12.73
N ASP A 225 -8.88 -15.56 13.84
CA ASP A 225 -9.60 -14.35 14.25
C ASP A 225 -9.65 -13.35 13.09
N SER A 226 -10.75 -12.63 12.96
CA SER A 226 -10.97 -11.68 11.86
C SER A 226 -9.97 -10.53 11.84
N ALA A 227 -9.51 -10.07 13.01
CA ALA A 227 -8.42 -9.10 13.12
C ALA A 227 -7.05 -9.71 12.77
N GLY A 228 -6.96 -11.02 12.60
CA GLY A 228 -5.75 -11.80 12.38
C GLY A 228 -5.25 -12.53 13.63
N ILE A 229 -4.33 -13.47 13.44
CA ILE A 229 -3.71 -14.27 14.49
C ILE A 229 -3.16 -13.35 15.59
N GLU A 230 -3.63 -13.51 16.84
CA GLU A 230 -3.23 -12.66 17.96
C GLU A 230 -1.72 -12.66 18.17
N PHE A 231 -1.09 -13.82 18.07
CA PHE A 231 0.36 -13.95 18.17
C PHE A 231 1.09 -13.03 17.18
N VAL A 232 0.64 -12.98 15.94
CA VAL A 232 1.22 -12.10 14.89
C VAL A 232 0.91 -10.62 15.18
N ARG A 233 -0.30 -10.30 15.65
CA ARG A 233 -0.65 -8.91 16.02
C ARG A 233 0.23 -8.39 17.17
N ARG A 234 0.57 -9.25 18.16
CA ARG A 234 1.51 -8.92 19.23
C ARG A 234 2.94 -8.69 18.71
N GLN A 235 3.38 -9.48 17.73
CA GLN A 235 4.68 -9.24 17.06
C GLN A 235 4.69 -7.91 16.30
N VAL A 236 3.59 -7.57 15.61
CA VAL A 236 3.44 -6.26 14.93
C VAL A 236 3.51 -5.12 15.96
N ALA A 237 2.82 -5.24 17.09
CA ALA A 237 2.86 -4.22 18.14
C ALA A 237 4.27 -4.01 18.68
N ALA A 238 4.99 -5.08 19.00
CA ALA A 238 6.40 -5.00 19.45
C ALA A 238 7.33 -4.39 18.38
N PHE A 239 7.12 -4.73 17.11
CA PHE A 239 7.85 -4.12 16.00
C PHE A 239 7.62 -2.60 15.91
N ILE A 240 6.36 -2.16 16.04
CA ILE A 240 5.99 -0.74 16.00
C ILE A 240 6.60 0.00 17.19
N GLU A 241 6.51 -0.55 18.40
CA GLU A 241 7.13 0.05 19.59
C GLU A 241 8.64 0.23 19.41
N LYS A 242 9.33 -0.80 18.92
CA LYS A 242 10.77 -0.74 18.66
C LYS A 242 11.11 0.29 17.57
N ARG A 243 10.33 0.33 16.49
CA ARG A 243 10.49 1.29 15.38
C ARG A 243 10.34 2.73 15.85
N ASP A 244 9.37 2.99 16.72
CA ASP A 244 8.96 4.32 17.19
C ASP A 244 9.62 4.72 18.51
N GLY A 245 10.75 4.07 18.87
CA GLY A 245 11.55 4.47 20.03
C GLY A 245 10.88 4.21 21.39
N GLY A 246 10.01 3.20 21.47
CA GLY A 246 9.32 2.81 22.70
C GLY A 246 7.93 3.46 22.87
N VAL A 247 7.38 4.09 21.84
CA VAL A 247 5.98 4.56 21.88
C VAL A 247 5.05 3.35 21.94
N PRO A 248 4.22 3.22 23.00
CA PRO A 248 3.40 2.04 23.22
C PRO A 248 2.47 1.70 22.03
N CYS A 249 2.32 0.42 21.75
CA CYS A 249 1.43 -0.08 20.73
C CYS A 249 0.53 -1.21 21.29
N ASP A 250 -0.77 -0.98 21.29
CA ASP A 250 -1.73 -2.01 21.69
C ASP A 250 -2.04 -2.91 20.49
N TYR A 251 -1.75 -4.22 20.63
CA TYR A 251 -2.04 -5.21 19.59
C TYR A 251 -3.54 -5.27 19.22
N GLN A 252 -4.43 -4.84 20.11
CA GLN A 252 -5.86 -4.75 19.84
C GLN A 252 -6.22 -3.66 18.82
N ASN A 253 -5.29 -2.75 18.52
CA ASN A 253 -5.42 -1.74 17.48
C ASN A 253 -4.86 -2.23 16.13
N ILE A 254 -4.29 -3.43 16.07
CA ILE A 254 -3.72 -4.02 14.87
C ILE A 254 -4.73 -4.93 14.17
N TYR A 255 -4.91 -4.72 12.87
CA TYR A 255 -5.71 -5.58 11.99
C TYR A 255 -4.82 -6.09 10.86
N LEU A 256 -4.67 -7.42 10.75
CA LEU A 256 -3.94 -8.06 9.66
C LEU A 256 -4.81 -8.07 8.40
N THR A 257 -4.25 -7.64 7.28
CA THR A 257 -5.00 -7.44 6.03
C THR A 257 -4.34 -8.17 4.86
N GLY A 258 -5.07 -8.40 3.81
CA GLY A 258 -4.57 -8.97 2.55
C GLY A 258 -3.69 -7.99 1.73
N GLY A 259 -2.74 -7.33 2.39
CA GLY A 259 -1.97 -6.18 1.91
C GLY A 259 -2.63 -4.86 2.32
N ALA A 260 -2.01 -3.72 2.03
CA ALA A 260 -2.54 -2.41 2.43
C ALA A 260 -3.89 -2.07 1.77
N SER A 261 -4.11 -2.47 0.52
CA SER A 261 -5.30 -2.09 -0.26
C SER A 261 -6.63 -2.48 0.38
N PRO A 262 -6.85 -3.72 0.88
CA PRO A 262 -8.09 -4.06 1.58
C PRO A 262 -8.29 -3.23 2.86
N GLY A 263 -7.22 -2.98 3.64
CA GLY A 263 -7.30 -2.13 4.82
C GLY A 263 -7.74 -0.70 4.47
N ILE A 264 -7.12 -0.08 3.45
CA ILE A 264 -7.48 1.23 2.93
C ILE A 264 -8.97 1.26 2.52
N LYS A 265 -9.41 0.27 1.73
CA LYS A 265 -10.81 0.18 1.28
C LYS A 265 -11.79 0.01 2.44
N SER A 266 -11.46 -0.80 3.46
CA SER A 266 -12.31 -0.98 4.64
C SER A 266 -12.52 0.34 5.40
N VAL A 267 -11.46 1.13 5.56
CA VAL A 267 -11.54 2.44 6.22
C VAL A 267 -12.33 3.45 5.39
N LEU A 268 -12.06 3.54 4.09
CA LEU A 268 -12.81 4.43 3.20
C LEU A 268 -14.31 4.05 3.18
N SER A 269 -14.62 2.75 3.13
CA SER A 269 -15.99 2.25 3.18
C SER A 269 -16.71 2.63 4.47
N LEU A 270 -16.02 2.51 5.62
CA LEU A 270 -16.54 2.93 6.93
C LEU A 270 -16.87 4.42 6.97
N LEU A 271 -16.03 5.26 6.35
CA LEU A 271 -16.17 6.72 6.36
C LEU A 271 -17.05 7.26 5.22
N ASN A 272 -17.55 6.38 4.35
CA ASN A 272 -18.40 6.75 3.23
C ASN A 272 -19.85 6.99 3.69
N CYS A 273 -20.10 8.13 4.32
CA CYS A 273 -21.42 8.56 4.74
C CYS A 273 -21.61 10.05 4.51
N THR A 274 -22.82 10.41 4.11
CA THR A 274 -23.25 11.81 4.00
C THR A 274 -23.50 12.37 5.40
N VAL A 275 -22.91 13.52 5.70
CA VAL A 275 -23.07 14.25 6.96
C VAL A 275 -23.52 15.67 6.62
N ASP A 276 -24.57 16.15 7.27
CA ASP A 276 -25.14 17.48 7.04
C ASP A 276 -25.44 17.77 5.55
N GLY A 277 -25.94 16.75 4.85
CA GLY A 277 -26.28 16.84 3.43
C GLY A 277 -25.08 16.87 2.46
N LYS A 278 -23.84 16.78 2.97
CA LYS A 278 -22.62 16.77 2.16
C LYS A 278 -22.01 15.39 2.06
N THR A 279 -21.58 15.03 0.85
CA THR A 279 -20.82 13.78 0.59
C THR A 279 -19.46 13.82 1.28
N PRO A 280 -18.88 12.66 1.66
CA PRO A 280 -17.57 12.61 2.26
C PRO A 280 -16.49 12.99 1.26
N GLY A 281 -15.60 13.89 1.65
CA GLY A 281 -14.40 14.30 0.92
C GLY A 281 -13.16 13.62 1.45
N VAL A 282 -12.29 13.16 0.55
CA VAL A 282 -11.00 12.57 0.87
C VAL A 282 -9.90 13.37 0.18
N MET A 283 -9.07 14.04 0.97
CA MET A 283 -7.90 14.77 0.48
C MET A 283 -6.81 13.79 0.09
N VAL A 284 -6.37 13.86 -1.17
CA VAL A 284 -5.31 12.99 -1.72
C VAL A 284 -4.19 13.83 -2.34
N PRO A 285 -2.91 13.39 -2.22
CA PRO A 285 -1.79 14.13 -2.82
C PRO A 285 -1.86 14.07 -4.36
N ILE A 286 -1.43 15.10 -5.01
CA ILE A 286 -1.19 15.10 -6.45
C ILE A 286 0.30 15.44 -6.69
N PRO A 287 1.02 14.50 -7.33
CA PRO A 287 0.60 13.21 -7.88
C PRO A 287 0.30 12.15 -6.79
N GLN A 288 -0.60 11.21 -7.09
CA GLN A 288 -1.12 10.21 -6.16
C GLN A 288 -0.90 8.76 -6.66
N TYR A 289 -0.98 7.79 -5.74
CA TYR A 289 -1.12 6.38 -6.11
C TYR A 289 -2.56 6.10 -6.59
N PRO A 290 -2.78 5.61 -7.83
CA PRO A 290 -4.12 5.49 -8.43
C PRO A 290 -5.12 4.59 -7.70
N LEU A 291 -4.68 3.81 -6.70
CA LEU A 291 -5.59 3.06 -5.83
C LEU A 291 -6.60 3.99 -5.14
N TYR A 292 -6.14 5.16 -4.68
CA TYR A 292 -7.01 6.09 -3.96
C TYR A 292 -8.09 6.65 -4.89
N SER A 293 -7.72 7.22 -6.05
CA SER A 293 -8.70 7.75 -6.99
C SER A 293 -9.69 6.69 -7.47
N ALA A 294 -9.19 5.49 -7.81
CA ALA A 294 -10.05 4.38 -8.24
C ALA A 294 -11.03 3.95 -7.14
N SER A 295 -10.56 3.83 -5.88
CA SER A 295 -11.41 3.44 -4.76
C SER A 295 -12.46 4.51 -4.43
N LEU A 296 -12.09 5.79 -4.49
CA LEU A 296 -13.02 6.89 -4.27
C LEU A 296 -14.12 6.93 -5.33
N THR A 297 -13.75 6.75 -6.61
CA THR A 297 -14.72 6.64 -7.72
C THR A 297 -15.64 5.43 -7.52
N GLU A 298 -15.07 4.25 -7.21
CA GLU A 298 -15.85 3.03 -6.95
C GLU A 298 -16.90 3.24 -5.87
N MET A 299 -16.54 3.96 -4.80
CA MET A 299 -17.38 4.20 -3.63
C MET A 299 -18.28 5.45 -3.76
N GLY A 300 -18.15 6.24 -4.81
CA GLY A 300 -18.89 7.49 -4.99
C GLY A 300 -18.50 8.59 -3.98
N MET A 301 -17.28 8.55 -3.44
CA MET A 301 -16.73 9.56 -2.55
C MET A 301 -16.12 10.73 -3.35
N THR A 302 -16.11 11.91 -2.76
CA THR A 302 -15.51 13.09 -3.41
C THR A 302 -13.99 13.09 -3.24
N ARG A 303 -13.25 13.05 -4.35
CA ARG A 303 -11.80 13.25 -4.35
C ARG A 303 -11.50 14.74 -4.21
N VAL A 304 -10.60 15.08 -3.30
CA VAL A 304 -10.13 16.43 -3.03
C VAL A 304 -8.62 16.47 -3.24
N ASP A 305 -8.19 17.14 -4.31
CA ASP A 305 -6.79 17.15 -4.72
C ASP A 305 -6.01 18.24 -3.98
N TYR A 306 -4.84 17.89 -3.39
CA TYR A 306 -3.84 18.83 -2.94
C TYR A 306 -2.49 18.55 -3.63
N PHE A 307 -1.80 19.60 -4.06
CA PHE A 307 -0.58 19.46 -4.85
C PHE A 307 0.66 19.38 -3.97
N LEU A 308 1.54 18.43 -4.28
CA LEU A 308 2.88 18.37 -3.71
C LEU A 308 3.77 19.38 -4.43
N ASP A 309 4.70 19.97 -3.69
CA ASP A 309 5.62 21.00 -4.18
C ASP A 309 6.83 20.35 -4.89
N GLU A 310 6.78 20.29 -6.21
CA GLU A 310 7.84 19.67 -7.03
C GLU A 310 9.17 20.39 -6.89
N ASP A 311 9.15 21.71 -6.81
CA ASP A 311 10.37 22.54 -6.72
C ASP A 311 11.08 22.36 -5.37
N ASN A 312 10.36 21.94 -4.32
CA ASN A 312 10.86 21.59 -3.01
C ASN A 312 10.84 20.06 -2.77
N CYS A 313 11.32 19.27 -3.74
CA CYS A 313 11.44 17.82 -3.64
C CYS A 313 10.13 17.12 -3.24
N TRP A 314 9.00 17.55 -3.79
CA TRP A 314 7.67 17.01 -3.53
C TRP A 314 7.26 17.14 -2.05
N GLY A 315 7.77 18.16 -1.37
CA GLY A 315 7.37 18.50 -0.01
C GLY A 315 5.89 18.89 0.07
N LEU A 316 5.37 18.94 1.29
CA LEU A 316 3.99 19.29 1.51
C LEU A 316 3.90 20.69 2.13
N ASP A 317 3.15 21.59 1.50
CA ASP A 317 2.91 22.96 2.00
C ASP A 317 1.54 23.02 2.72
N ARG A 318 1.54 23.48 3.97
CA ARG A 318 0.32 23.68 4.75
C ARG A 318 -0.64 24.69 4.11
N LYS A 319 -0.14 25.68 3.38
CA LYS A 319 -0.99 26.66 2.68
C LYS A 319 -1.79 25.98 1.58
N GLU A 320 -1.16 25.06 0.85
CA GLU A 320 -1.84 24.29 -0.19
C GLU A 320 -2.89 23.36 0.41
N LEU A 321 -2.60 22.68 1.51
CA LEU A 321 -3.59 21.90 2.24
C LEU A 321 -4.80 22.75 2.63
N GLN A 322 -4.56 23.94 3.17
CA GLN A 322 -5.64 24.84 3.60
C GLN A 322 -6.44 25.39 2.42
N ARG A 323 -5.79 25.71 1.29
CA ARG A 323 -6.46 26.13 0.05
C ARG A 323 -7.41 25.03 -0.43
N SER A 324 -6.88 23.84 -0.59
CA SER A 324 -7.64 22.68 -1.07
C SER A 324 -8.83 22.34 -0.16
N TYR A 325 -8.60 22.34 1.17
CA TYR A 325 -9.66 22.11 2.16
C TYR A 325 -10.77 23.15 2.07
N ASN A 326 -10.42 24.43 2.00
CA ASN A 326 -11.39 25.53 1.96
C ASN A 326 -12.25 25.49 0.69
N GLU A 327 -11.67 25.11 -0.44
CA GLU A 327 -12.42 24.94 -1.69
C GLU A 327 -13.36 23.72 -1.61
N ALA A 328 -12.84 22.59 -1.14
CA ALA A 328 -13.61 21.36 -1.03
C ALA A 328 -14.79 21.47 -0.07
N LYS A 329 -14.63 22.22 1.03
CA LYS A 329 -15.68 22.42 2.04
C LYS A 329 -16.96 23.08 1.48
N LYS A 330 -16.86 23.76 0.35
CA LYS A 330 -18.01 24.34 -0.35
C LYS A 330 -18.91 23.26 -0.96
N GLN A 331 -18.34 22.14 -1.38
CA GLN A 331 -19.02 21.09 -2.18
C GLN A 331 -19.20 19.77 -1.42
N CYS A 332 -18.28 19.41 -0.51
CA CYS A 332 -18.29 18.17 0.23
C CYS A 332 -17.89 18.41 1.70
N ASN A 333 -17.84 17.33 2.47
CA ASN A 333 -17.31 17.33 3.84
C ASN A 333 -15.93 16.65 3.85
N PRO A 334 -14.78 17.39 3.76
CA PRO A 334 -13.47 16.80 3.82
C PRO A 334 -13.22 16.21 5.21
N ARG A 335 -13.08 14.88 5.31
CA ARG A 335 -12.94 14.15 6.59
C ARG A 335 -11.66 13.36 6.70
N VAL A 336 -11.03 13.06 5.56
CA VAL A 336 -9.87 12.17 5.48
C VAL A 336 -8.74 12.89 4.78
N LEU A 337 -7.55 12.83 5.36
CA LEU A 337 -6.30 13.26 4.73
C LEU A 337 -5.41 12.04 4.49
N VAL A 338 -5.20 11.69 3.23
CA VAL A 338 -4.29 10.61 2.82
C VAL A 338 -2.90 11.17 2.65
N VAL A 339 -1.90 10.53 3.24
CA VAL A 339 -0.48 10.86 3.07
C VAL A 339 0.29 9.59 2.73
N ILE A 340 1.17 9.65 1.74
CA ILE A 340 2.00 8.52 1.30
C ILE A 340 3.46 8.85 1.62
N ASN A 341 4.08 8.14 2.54
CA ASN A 341 5.45 8.41 2.99
C ASN A 341 6.25 7.14 3.29
N PRO A 342 7.35 6.89 2.55
CA PRO A 342 7.86 7.54 1.33
C PRO A 342 6.89 7.51 0.15
N GLY A 343 6.99 8.48 -0.76
CA GLY A 343 6.00 8.78 -1.78
C GLY A 343 5.96 7.84 -2.98
N ASN A 344 4.76 7.54 -3.45
CA ASN A 344 4.48 6.94 -4.74
C ASN A 344 3.50 7.86 -5.50
N PRO A 345 3.92 8.47 -6.64
CA PRO A 345 5.02 8.06 -7.53
C PRO A 345 6.36 8.79 -7.31
N THR A 346 6.46 9.75 -6.45
CA THR A 346 7.47 10.82 -6.42
C THR A 346 8.80 10.46 -5.75
N GLY A 347 8.81 9.44 -4.87
CA GLY A 347 10.03 8.98 -4.20
C GLY A 347 10.54 9.90 -3.07
N GLN A 348 9.79 10.93 -2.68
CA GLN A 348 10.16 11.80 -1.56
C GLN A 348 10.05 11.09 -0.21
N VAL A 349 10.80 11.57 0.78
CA VAL A 349 10.68 11.21 2.19
C VAL A 349 10.36 12.47 2.99
N LEU A 350 9.20 12.49 3.64
CA LEU A 350 8.75 13.65 4.41
C LEU A 350 9.69 13.92 5.58
N THR A 351 10.04 15.18 5.78
CA THR A 351 10.77 15.62 6.95
C THR A 351 9.87 15.56 8.19
N ARG A 352 10.47 15.45 9.37
CA ARG A 352 9.74 15.55 10.64
C ARG A 352 8.85 16.80 10.68
N LYS A 353 9.38 17.97 10.25
CA LYS A 353 8.65 19.23 10.20
C LYS A 353 7.40 19.14 9.29
N ASN A 354 7.52 18.52 8.11
CA ASN A 354 6.34 18.31 7.26
C ASN A 354 5.27 17.49 7.98
N ILE A 355 5.66 16.41 8.66
CA ILE A 355 4.72 15.54 9.39
C ILE A 355 4.05 16.31 10.53
N GLU A 356 4.79 17.12 11.28
CA GLU A 356 4.22 17.97 12.34
C GLU A 356 3.19 18.96 11.80
N GLU A 357 3.47 19.61 10.66
CA GLU A 357 2.51 20.53 10.04
C GLU A 357 1.26 19.83 9.48
N ILE A 358 1.42 18.62 8.96
CA ILE A 358 0.29 17.78 8.53
C ILE A 358 -0.59 17.40 9.71
N ILE A 359 0.00 16.98 10.83
CA ILE A 359 -0.74 16.60 12.04
C ILE A 359 -1.50 17.82 12.60
N LYS A 360 -0.87 18.99 12.69
CA LYS A 360 -1.54 20.22 13.11
C LYS A 360 -2.71 20.57 12.21
N PHE A 361 -2.50 20.52 10.89
CA PHE A 361 -3.54 20.79 9.92
C PHE A 361 -4.73 19.85 10.06
N ALA A 362 -4.49 18.53 10.16
CA ALA A 362 -5.53 17.54 10.32
C ALA A 362 -6.31 17.71 11.62
N TYR A 363 -5.60 17.98 12.72
CA TYR A 363 -6.19 18.24 14.03
C TYR A 363 -7.09 19.48 14.01
N ASP A 364 -6.59 20.62 13.50
CA ASP A 364 -7.32 21.88 13.42
C ASP A 364 -8.61 21.76 12.59
N ASN A 365 -8.58 20.93 11.55
CA ASN A 365 -9.70 20.72 10.63
C ASN A 365 -10.53 19.44 10.94
N LYS A 366 -10.26 18.76 12.06
CA LYS A 366 -10.97 17.54 12.53
C LYS A 366 -11.01 16.42 11.47
N MET A 367 -9.87 16.16 10.85
CA MET A 367 -9.72 15.15 9.82
C MET A 367 -8.97 13.94 10.38
N ILE A 368 -9.36 12.73 9.98
CA ILE A 368 -8.57 11.53 10.23
C ILE A 368 -7.42 11.46 9.23
N ILE A 369 -6.23 11.07 9.69
CA ILE A 369 -5.07 10.83 8.83
C ILE A 369 -5.02 9.35 8.44
N MET A 370 -4.91 9.07 7.13
CA MET A 370 -4.55 7.77 6.58
C MET A 370 -3.10 7.82 6.10
N ALA A 371 -2.18 7.27 6.89
CA ALA A 371 -0.75 7.25 6.59
C ALA A 371 -0.36 5.95 5.87
N ASP A 372 -0.15 6.03 4.55
CA ASP A 372 0.37 4.93 3.74
C ASP A 372 1.89 4.87 3.87
N GLU A 373 2.36 4.06 4.82
CA GLU A 373 3.78 3.93 5.21
C GLU A 373 4.43 2.65 4.65
N VAL A 374 3.90 2.10 3.55
CA VAL A 374 4.35 0.82 2.99
C VAL A 374 5.82 0.82 2.53
N TYR A 375 6.40 1.99 2.29
CA TYR A 375 7.80 2.14 1.88
C TYR A 375 8.74 2.52 3.03
N GLN A 376 8.35 2.41 4.30
CA GLN A 376 9.14 2.85 5.46
C GLN A 376 10.58 2.29 5.50
N ALA A 377 10.81 1.10 4.94
CA ALA A 377 12.15 0.49 4.85
C ALA A 377 12.94 0.94 3.60
N ASN A 378 12.31 1.66 2.68
CA ASN A 378 12.91 2.08 1.42
C ASN A 378 13.30 3.56 1.51
N VAL A 379 14.39 3.86 2.20
CA VAL A 379 15.01 5.19 2.28
C VAL A 379 16.46 5.06 1.84
N TYR A 380 16.86 5.83 0.84
CA TYR A 380 18.15 5.70 0.15
C TYR A 380 19.06 6.91 0.35
N ASP A 381 18.47 8.12 0.42
CA ASP A 381 19.22 9.32 0.66
C ASP A 381 19.75 9.37 2.10
N LYS A 382 21.05 9.70 2.25
CA LYS A 382 21.74 9.75 3.55
C LYS A 382 21.24 10.85 4.49
N ASN A 383 20.61 11.89 3.93
CA ASN A 383 20.09 13.04 4.69
C ASN A 383 18.60 12.85 5.04
N SER A 384 17.96 11.80 4.50
CA SER A 384 16.56 11.50 4.73
C SER A 384 16.42 10.38 5.77
N LYS A 385 15.42 10.51 6.65
CA LYS A 385 15.06 9.51 7.65
C LYS A 385 13.54 9.32 7.64
N PHE A 386 13.10 8.08 7.70
CA PHE A 386 11.70 7.78 7.91
C PHE A 386 11.32 8.12 9.35
N TYR A 387 10.24 8.89 9.50
CA TYR A 387 9.54 9.13 10.75
C TYR A 387 8.10 8.65 10.59
N SER A 388 7.61 7.81 11.50
CA SER A 388 6.20 7.42 11.48
C SER A 388 5.32 8.58 11.97
N PHE A 389 4.12 8.69 11.42
CA PHE A 389 3.14 9.67 11.92
C PHE A 389 2.82 9.45 13.40
N LYS A 390 2.72 8.18 13.84
CA LYS A 390 2.49 7.83 15.24
C LYS A 390 3.57 8.37 16.18
N MET A 391 4.84 8.15 15.85
CA MET A 391 5.96 8.62 16.66
C MET A 391 5.94 10.15 16.78
N VAL A 392 5.85 10.86 15.65
CA VAL A 392 5.84 12.33 15.63
C VAL A 392 4.65 12.87 16.41
N MET A 393 3.45 12.31 16.19
CA MET A 393 2.23 12.67 16.92
C MET A 393 2.40 12.51 18.44
N ASN A 394 2.98 11.39 18.88
CA ASN A 394 3.24 11.15 20.31
C ASN A 394 4.25 12.13 20.89
N GLU A 395 5.33 12.42 20.17
CA GLU A 395 6.38 13.36 20.60
C GLU A 395 5.92 14.82 20.60
N MET A 396 5.00 15.22 19.71
CA MET A 396 4.36 16.53 19.75
C MET A 396 3.58 16.76 21.06
N GLY A 397 3.03 15.70 21.63
CA GLY A 397 2.28 15.78 22.88
C GLY A 397 1.03 16.67 22.80
N GLY A 398 0.59 17.16 23.96
CA GLY A 398 -0.56 18.06 24.04
C GLY A 398 -1.80 17.53 23.32
N PRO A 399 -2.59 18.40 22.68
CA PRO A 399 -3.81 17.98 22.01
C PRO A 399 -3.55 17.14 20.75
N HIS A 400 -2.40 17.29 20.08
CA HIS A 400 -2.07 16.56 18.85
C HIS A 400 -1.89 15.05 19.10
N ARG A 401 -1.57 14.66 20.34
CA ARG A 401 -1.47 13.23 20.71
C ARG A 401 -2.79 12.48 20.55
N THR A 402 -3.91 13.19 20.50
CA THR A 402 -5.25 12.60 20.34
C THR A 402 -5.73 12.57 18.89
N GLN A 403 -4.88 12.96 17.92
CA GLN A 403 -5.21 12.90 16.50
C GLN A 403 -5.59 11.49 16.07
N GLU A 404 -6.72 11.34 15.39
CA GLU A 404 -7.12 10.06 14.79
C GLU A 404 -6.22 9.72 13.60
N LEU A 405 -5.60 8.54 13.66
CA LEU A 405 -4.61 8.10 12.68
C LEU A 405 -4.79 6.62 12.34
N ILE A 406 -4.67 6.28 11.08
CA ILE A 406 -4.56 4.90 10.62
C ILE A 406 -3.31 4.76 9.78
N SER A 407 -2.37 3.92 10.23
CA SER A 407 -1.12 3.62 9.51
C SER A 407 -1.24 2.28 8.79
N PHE A 408 -0.66 2.19 7.59
CA PHE A 408 -0.68 0.97 6.78
C PHE A 408 0.72 0.50 6.45
N LEU A 409 0.93 -0.83 6.51
CA LEU A 409 2.13 -1.50 6.02
C LEU A 409 1.76 -2.77 5.25
N SER A 410 2.65 -3.19 4.34
CA SER A 410 2.50 -4.46 3.64
C SER A 410 3.85 -5.14 3.37
N VAL A 411 3.82 -6.46 3.21
CA VAL A 411 4.98 -7.27 2.79
C VAL A 411 5.35 -7.08 1.31
N SER A 412 4.49 -6.38 0.55
CA SER A 412 4.67 -6.16 -0.89
C SER A 412 5.84 -5.24 -1.22
N LYS A 413 6.36 -4.49 -0.25
CA LYS A 413 7.38 -3.47 -0.41
C LYS A 413 8.53 -3.72 0.55
N GLY A 414 9.33 -2.71 0.84
CA GLY A 414 10.50 -2.88 1.69
C GLY A 414 11.58 -3.70 0.99
N TYR A 415 12.21 -4.56 1.76
CA TYR A 415 13.22 -5.51 1.26
C TYR A 415 12.62 -6.90 0.93
N LEU A 416 11.40 -7.21 1.40
CA LEU A 416 10.73 -8.47 1.09
C LEU A 416 10.25 -8.50 -0.37
N GLY A 417 9.51 -7.48 -0.80
CA GLY A 417 8.99 -7.40 -2.16
C GLY A 417 7.92 -8.45 -2.51
N GLU A 418 7.26 -9.05 -1.51
CA GLU A 418 6.33 -10.18 -1.65
C GLU A 418 4.93 -9.74 -2.08
N CYS A 419 4.85 -9.14 -3.27
CA CYS A 419 3.61 -8.55 -3.79
C CYS A 419 2.47 -9.56 -3.93
N GLY A 420 2.77 -10.81 -4.28
CA GLY A 420 1.80 -11.87 -4.56
C GLY A 420 1.26 -12.58 -3.33
N ILE A 421 1.96 -12.56 -2.20
CA ILE A 421 1.57 -13.27 -0.97
C ILE A 421 0.38 -12.60 -0.27
N ARG A 422 0.17 -11.31 -0.49
CA ARG A 422 -0.98 -10.55 0.02
C ARG A 422 -1.03 -10.47 1.55
N GLY A 423 0.04 -10.01 2.17
CA GLY A 423 0.12 -9.73 3.61
C GLY A 423 0.30 -8.24 3.90
N GLY A 424 -0.28 -7.79 5.00
CA GLY A 424 -0.13 -6.42 5.50
C GLY A 424 -0.88 -6.23 6.81
N TYR A 425 -0.80 -5.03 7.34
CA TYR A 425 -1.58 -4.64 8.51
C TYR A 425 -1.97 -3.16 8.46
N MET A 426 -2.96 -2.81 9.25
CA MET A 426 -3.24 -1.44 9.65
C MET A 426 -3.22 -1.32 11.18
N GLU A 427 -2.71 -0.21 11.68
CA GLU A 427 -2.81 0.22 13.07
C GLU A 427 -3.84 1.34 13.16
N VAL A 428 -4.88 1.16 13.99
CA VAL A 428 -5.98 2.12 14.19
C VAL A 428 -5.77 2.84 15.52
N ILE A 429 -5.44 4.13 15.45
CA ILE A 429 -5.00 4.91 16.60
C ILE A 429 -6.03 6.00 16.90
N ASN A 430 -6.39 6.14 18.18
CA ASN A 430 -7.31 7.16 18.71
C ASN A 430 -8.72 7.19 18.09
N MET A 431 -9.11 6.16 17.34
CA MET A 431 -10.47 6.06 16.82
C MET A 431 -11.47 5.90 17.97
N CYS A 432 -12.61 6.58 17.88
CA CYS A 432 -13.73 6.38 18.82
C CYS A 432 -14.04 4.89 19.01
N PRO A 433 -14.14 4.38 20.26
CA PRO A 433 -14.34 2.96 20.52
C PRO A 433 -15.56 2.35 19.82
N ASP A 434 -16.68 3.08 19.75
CA ASP A 434 -17.89 2.62 19.07
C ASP A 434 -17.68 2.52 17.55
N VAL A 435 -16.96 3.47 16.94
CA VAL A 435 -16.61 3.44 15.51
C VAL A 435 -15.65 2.29 15.23
N LYS A 436 -14.66 2.07 16.12
CA LYS A 436 -13.74 0.92 16.03
C LYS A 436 -14.49 -0.41 16.12
N ALA A 437 -15.50 -0.51 16.97
CA ALA A 437 -16.35 -1.70 17.06
C ALA A 437 -17.10 -1.97 15.76
N VAL A 438 -17.62 -0.94 15.09
CA VAL A 438 -18.26 -1.06 13.77
C VAL A 438 -17.25 -1.45 12.69
N LEU A 439 -16.04 -0.87 12.68
CA LEU A 439 -14.97 -1.28 11.79
C LEU A 439 -14.64 -2.77 11.97
N THR A 440 -14.48 -3.21 13.22
CA THR A 440 -14.20 -4.62 13.56
C THR A 440 -15.32 -5.53 13.06
N LYS A 441 -16.58 -5.14 13.25
CA LYS A 441 -17.75 -5.88 12.73
C LYS A 441 -17.72 -5.99 11.20
N SER A 442 -17.37 -4.92 10.50
CA SER A 442 -17.23 -4.92 9.03
C SER A 442 -16.11 -5.85 8.55
N ILE A 443 -14.99 -5.87 9.27
CA ILE A 443 -13.87 -6.80 8.98
C ILE A 443 -14.29 -8.24 9.26
N THR A 444 -15.02 -8.48 10.36
CA THR A 444 -15.54 -9.82 10.71
C THR A 444 -16.44 -10.39 9.62
N ALA A 445 -17.23 -9.56 8.96
CA ALA A 445 -18.07 -9.97 7.84
C ALA A 445 -17.26 -10.44 6.60
N GLN A 446 -15.97 -10.10 6.53
CA GLN A 446 -15.04 -10.53 5.47
C GLN A 446 -14.24 -11.78 5.86
N LEU A 447 -14.54 -12.38 7.03
CA LEU A 447 -13.82 -13.49 7.67
C LEU A 447 -12.43 -13.04 8.14
N CYS A 448 -11.35 -13.58 7.55
CA CYS A 448 -9.97 -13.23 7.91
C CYS A 448 -9.11 -13.01 6.65
N SER A 449 -7.97 -12.34 6.81
CA SER A 449 -6.96 -12.27 5.76
C SER A 449 -6.28 -13.64 5.56
N THR A 450 -5.62 -13.85 4.40
CA THR A 450 -4.95 -15.11 4.11
C THR A 450 -3.91 -15.45 5.16
N THR A 451 -3.88 -16.68 5.65
CA THR A 451 -2.91 -17.16 6.65
C THR A 451 -1.48 -17.05 6.12
N ALA A 452 -1.25 -17.34 4.84
CA ALA A 452 0.05 -17.13 4.19
C ALA A 452 0.50 -15.67 4.27
N GLY A 453 -0.42 -14.73 4.06
CA GLY A 453 -0.14 -13.30 4.23
C GLY A 453 0.21 -12.92 5.67
N GLN A 454 -0.49 -13.50 6.64
CA GLN A 454 -0.22 -13.27 8.08
C GLN A 454 1.15 -13.84 8.50
N ILE A 455 1.54 -15.03 7.98
CA ILE A 455 2.87 -15.61 8.20
C ILE A 455 3.97 -14.70 7.60
N ALA A 456 3.75 -14.17 6.40
CA ALA A 456 4.70 -13.25 5.80
C ALA A 456 4.80 -11.92 6.58
N VAL A 457 3.71 -11.44 7.20
CA VAL A 457 3.76 -10.30 8.13
C VAL A 457 4.58 -10.66 9.38
N SER A 458 4.39 -11.83 9.98
CA SER A 458 5.21 -12.31 11.09
C SER A 458 6.70 -12.32 10.72
N ALA A 459 7.05 -12.85 9.54
CA ALA A 459 8.42 -12.82 9.05
C ALA A 459 8.98 -11.40 8.93
N LEU A 460 8.18 -10.44 8.40
CA LEU A 460 8.61 -9.04 8.28
C LEU A 460 8.93 -8.39 9.62
N VAL A 461 8.04 -8.59 10.62
CA VAL A 461 8.11 -7.86 11.90
C VAL A 461 8.93 -8.58 12.97
N ASN A 462 9.16 -9.89 12.80
CA ASN A 462 9.97 -10.72 13.67
C ASN A 462 11.02 -11.54 12.88
N PRO A 463 11.94 -10.87 12.15
CA PRO A 463 12.99 -11.55 11.39
C PRO A 463 14.01 -12.23 12.31
N PRO A 464 14.93 -13.06 11.76
CA PRO A 464 16.06 -13.62 12.52
C PRO A 464 16.82 -12.56 13.29
N GLN A 465 17.21 -12.90 14.54
CA GLN A 465 17.92 -11.99 15.45
C GLN A 465 19.40 -12.37 15.57
N PRO A 466 20.28 -11.43 15.95
CA PRO A 466 21.71 -11.74 16.20
C PRO A 466 21.88 -12.96 17.11
N GLY A 467 22.73 -13.90 16.68
CA GLY A 467 22.98 -15.15 17.39
C GLY A 467 22.07 -16.31 16.98
N GLU A 468 21.04 -16.09 16.18
CA GLU A 468 20.23 -17.17 15.62
C GLU A 468 20.90 -17.75 14.35
N PRO A 469 20.73 -19.06 14.06
CA PRO A 469 21.35 -19.72 12.91
C PRO A 469 21.06 -19.06 11.56
N SER A 470 19.87 -18.48 11.37
CA SER A 470 19.46 -17.85 10.11
C SER A 470 19.88 -16.38 9.98
N TYR A 471 20.45 -15.76 11.03
CA TYR A 471 20.66 -14.31 11.08
C TYR A 471 21.66 -13.81 10.03
N GLU A 472 22.82 -14.43 9.91
CA GLU A 472 23.89 -13.99 9.01
C GLU A 472 23.42 -13.98 7.54
N LEU A 473 22.72 -15.05 7.12
CA LEU A 473 22.19 -15.14 5.77
C LEU A 473 21.09 -14.09 5.55
N TYR A 474 20.17 -13.94 6.50
CA TYR A 474 19.10 -12.93 6.44
C TYR A 474 19.67 -11.52 6.28
N GLU A 475 20.63 -11.13 7.13
CA GLU A 475 21.19 -9.77 7.08
C GLU A 475 21.95 -9.52 5.78
N LYS A 476 22.69 -10.52 5.30
CA LYS A 476 23.38 -10.48 4.00
C LYS A 476 22.39 -10.27 2.84
N GLU A 477 21.31 -11.05 2.78
CA GLU A 477 20.31 -10.96 1.73
C GLU A 477 19.56 -9.62 1.78
N LYS A 478 19.13 -9.17 2.96
CA LYS A 478 18.45 -7.88 3.18
C LYS A 478 19.34 -6.71 2.79
N SER A 479 20.58 -6.69 3.26
CA SER A 479 21.55 -5.63 2.94
C SER A 479 21.86 -5.57 1.45
N ALA A 480 21.97 -6.73 0.78
CA ALA A 480 22.17 -6.79 -0.66
C ALA A 480 20.97 -6.18 -1.43
N VAL A 481 19.73 -6.49 -1.03
CA VAL A 481 18.53 -5.93 -1.67
C VAL A 481 18.48 -4.40 -1.49
N LEU A 482 18.63 -3.91 -0.26
CA LEU A 482 18.55 -2.47 0.02
C LEU A 482 19.73 -1.70 -0.60
N GLY A 483 20.94 -2.26 -0.59
CA GLY A 483 22.11 -1.69 -1.25
C GLY A 483 21.92 -1.56 -2.76
N ALA A 484 21.44 -2.62 -3.41
CA ALA A 484 21.17 -2.61 -4.85
C ALA A 484 20.07 -1.61 -5.23
N LEU A 485 19.02 -1.43 -4.40
CA LEU A 485 17.97 -0.43 -4.63
C LEU A 485 18.54 0.99 -4.51
N LYS A 486 19.39 1.24 -3.53
CA LYS A 486 20.08 2.53 -3.36
C LYS A 486 20.96 2.89 -4.57
N GLU A 487 21.75 1.93 -5.07
CA GLU A 487 22.59 2.13 -6.27
C GLU A 487 21.73 2.45 -7.49
N ARG A 488 20.63 1.72 -7.68
CA ARG A 488 19.70 1.93 -8.81
C ARG A 488 18.97 3.26 -8.71
N ALA A 489 18.55 3.68 -7.50
CA ALA A 489 17.98 4.99 -7.28
C ALA A 489 18.94 6.11 -7.73
N LYS A 490 20.20 6.01 -7.34
CA LYS A 490 21.25 6.95 -7.75
C LYS A 490 21.49 6.91 -9.26
N LEU A 491 21.63 5.72 -9.86
CA LEU A 491 21.86 5.54 -11.29
C LEU A 491 20.76 6.20 -12.13
N VAL A 492 19.49 6.00 -11.75
CA VAL A 492 18.35 6.58 -12.48
C VAL A 492 18.34 8.10 -12.35
N TYR A 493 18.54 8.63 -11.16
CA TYR A 493 18.60 10.08 -10.94
C TYR A 493 19.74 10.71 -11.73
N ASP A 494 20.98 10.19 -11.58
CA ASP A 494 22.16 10.73 -12.26
C ASP A 494 21.98 10.71 -13.78
N THR A 495 21.36 9.67 -14.34
CA THR A 495 21.18 9.54 -15.79
C THR A 495 20.09 10.47 -16.32
N LEU A 496 18.89 10.43 -15.70
CA LEU A 496 17.76 11.23 -16.19
C LEU A 496 18.02 12.73 -16.03
N SER A 497 18.79 13.15 -15.04
CA SER A 497 19.18 14.56 -14.84
C SER A 497 20.11 15.11 -15.92
N THR A 498 20.69 14.24 -16.77
CA THR A 498 21.53 14.68 -17.93
C THR A 498 20.72 14.90 -19.19
N PHE A 499 19.43 14.53 -19.22
CA PHE A 499 18.63 14.65 -20.43
C PHE A 499 18.07 16.08 -20.56
N GLU A 500 18.27 16.69 -21.70
CA GLU A 500 17.71 18.00 -22.00
C GLU A 500 16.18 17.96 -21.92
N GLY A 501 15.56 18.97 -21.30
CA GLY A 501 14.10 19.03 -21.10
C GLY A 501 13.56 18.12 -20.01
N TYR A 502 14.44 17.51 -19.18
CA TYR A 502 14.02 16.78 -17.99
C TYR A 502 14.31 17.58 -16.71
N THR A 503 13.34 17.61 -15.82
CA THR A 503 13.54 18.03 -14.42
C THR A 503 13.30 16.82 -13.53
N VAL A 504 14.29 16.46 -12.69
CA VAL A 504 14.24 15.24 -11.88
C VAL A 504 14.60 15.56 -10.44
N ASN A 505 13.74 15.21 -9.52
CA ASN A 505 14.05 15.25 -8.09
C ASN A 505 14.82 13.99 -7.66
N PRO A 506 15.73 14.08 -6.67
CA PRO A 506 16.41 12.91 -6.11
C PRO A 506 15.42 11.85 -5.65
N VAL A 507 15.72 10.57 -5.94
CA VAL A 507 14.94 9.44 -5.42
C VAL A 507 15.37 9.19 -3.97
N GLN A 508 14.75 9.88 -3.03
CA GLN A 508 15.05 9.77 -1.59
C GLN A 508 14.61 8.43 -1.01
N GLY A 509 13.51 7.87 -1.54
CA GLY A 509 12.93 6.62 -1.06
C GLY A 509 11.97 5.97 -2.05
N ALA A 510 11.16 5.03 -1.56
CA ALA A 510 10.21 4.22 -2.33
C ALA A 510 10.89 3.39 -3.45
N MET A 511 10.25 3.23 -4.61
CA MET A 511 10.74 2.37 -5.70
C MET A 511 10.57 3.01 -7.08
N TYR A 512 10.39 4.33 -7.13
CA TYR A 512 10.00 5.04 -8.34
C TYR A 512 10.74 6.35 -8.50
N VAL A 513 10.79 6.79 -9.77
CA VAL A 513 11.16 8.14 -10.16
C VAL A 513 9.99 8.75 -10.94
N PHE A 514 9.78 10.07 -10.77
CA PHE A 514 8.68 10.82 -11.40
C PHE A 514 9.21 12.12 -12.02
N PRO A 515 9.96 12.03 -13.13
CA PRO A 515 10.53 13.20 -13.79
C PRO A 515 9.45 14.00 -14.52
N LYS A 516 9.61 15.33 -14.53
CA LYS A 516 8.94 16.23 -15.45
C LYS A 516 9.66 16.24 -16.80
N ILE A 517 8.89 16.28 -17.88
CA ILE A 517 9.40 16.33 -19.24
C ILE A 517 8.83 17.54 -19.98
N GLU A 518 9.66 18.25 -20.70
CA GLU A 518 9.24 19.26 -21.66
C GLU A 518 8.86 18.57 -22.97
N ILE A 519 7.59 18.68 -23.34
CA ILE A 519 7.09 18.10 -24.60
C ILE A 519 6.97 19.21 -25.65
N PRO A 520 7.67 19.11 -26.81
CA PRO A 520 7.61 20.11 -27.85
C PRO A 520 6.19 20.40 -28.34
N ALA A 521 5.91 21.63 -28.74
CA ALA A 521 4.59 22.07 -29.18
C ALA A 521 4.02 21.20 -30.32
N LYS A 522 4.85 20.83 -31.31
CA LYS A 522 4.42 19.94 -32.41
C LYS A 522 4.05 18.53 -31.90
N ALA A 523 4.71 18.03 -30.86
CA ALA A 523 4.34 16.75 -30.25
C ALA A 523 3.02 16.87 -29.47
N VAL A 524 2.76 18.00 -28.82
CA VAL A 524 1.47 18.28 -28.17
C VAL A 524 0.34 18.32 -29.21
N GLU A 525 0.56 18.93 -30.36
CA GLU A 525 -0.41 18.94 -31.46
C GLU A 525 -0.63 17.54 -32.04
N ALA A 526 0.44 16.77 -32.26
CA ALA A 526 0.34 15.38 -32.71
C ALA A 526 -0.44 14.49 -31.70
N ALA A 527 -0.25 14.70 -30.41
CA ALA A 527 -1.02 14.03 -29.36
C ALA A 527 -2.52 14.41 -29.45
N LYS A 528 -2.83 15.70 -29.58
CA LYS A 528 -4.22 16.18 -29.74
C LYS A 528 -4.89 15.59 -30.98
N ALA A 529 -4.19 15.51 -32.10
CA ALA A 529 -4.71 14.89 -33.32
C ALA A 529 -5.07 13.42 -33.12
N LYS A 530 -4.32 12.71 -32.26
CA LYS A 530 -4.60 11.32 -31.84
C LYS A 530 -5.57 11.22 -30.65
N LYS A 531 -6.14 12.32 -30.17
CA LYS A 531 -7.02 12.38 -28.97
C LYS A 531 -6.35 11.80 -27.72
N MET A 532 -5.06 12.03 -27.56
CA MET A 532 -4.25 11.57 -26.42
C MET A 532 -3.75 12.75 -25.59
N HIS A 533 -3.51 12.52 -24.29
CA HIS A 533 -2.69 13.43 -23.49
C HIS A 533 -1.23 13.40 -23.98
N PRO A 534 -0.49 14.52 -23.95
CA PRO A 534 0.87 14.56 -24.44
C PRO A 534 1.84 13.58 -23.78
N ASP A 535 1.74 13.37 -22.47
CA ASP A 535 2.53 12.39 -21.72
C ASP A 535 2.15 10.93 -22.07
N VAL A 536 0.87 10.66 -22.37
CA VAL A 536 0.42 9.37 -22.89
C VAL A 536 0.99 9.12 -24.27
N PHE A 537 0.96 10.12 -25.15
CA PHE A 537 1.55 10.04 -26.49
C PHE A 537 3.05 9.74 -26.42
N TYR A 538 3.80 10.48 -25.58
CA TYR A 538 5.22 10.24 -25.35
C TYR A 538 5.49 8.79 -24.89
N ALA A 539 4.71 8.29 -23.95
CA ALA A 539 4.88 6.93 -23.41
C ALA A 539 4.56 5.84 -24.46
N PHE A 540 3.59 6.06 -25.37
CA PHE A 540 3.32 5.14 -26.48
C PHE A 540 4.46 5.14 -27.52
N GLU A 541 4.96 6.32 -27.93
CA GLU A 541 6.11 6.41 -28.84
C GLU A 541 7.35 5.71 -28.23
N LEU A 542 7.61 5.90 -26.92
CA LEU A 542 8.68 5.20 -26.20
C LEU A 542 8.49 3.68 -26.25
N LEU A 543 7.29 3.19 -25.94
CA LEU A 543 6.99 1.75 -25.92
C LEU A 543 7.16 1.11 -27.31
N GLU A 544 6.61 1.71 -28.35
CA GLU A 544 6.67 1.15 -29.72
C GLU A 544 8.09 1.21 -30.31
N THR A 545 8.94 2.16 -29.89
CA THR A 545 10.30 2.34 -30.39
C THR A 545 11.32 1.50 -29.63
N THR A 546 11.16 1.35 -28.29
CA THR A 546 12.21 0.79 -27.42
C THR A 546 11.79 -0.45 -26.63
N GLY A 547 10.51 -0.75 -26.57
CA GLY A 547 9.95 -1.77 -25.69
C GLY A 547 9.86 -1.37 -24.21
N ILE A 548 10.17 -0.11 -23.84
CA ILE A 548 10.09 0.35 -22.46
C ILE A 548 8.66 0.78 -22.13
N CYS A 549 8.06 0.10 -21.15
CA CYS A 549 6.71 0.40 -20.66
C CYS A 549 6.79 1.21 -19.37
N ILE A 550 6.35 2.46 -19.38
CA ILE A 550 6.24 3.38 -18.25
C ILE A 550 4.77 3.72 -17.97
N VAL A 551 4.49 4.47 -16.91
CA VAL A 551 3.13 4.99 -16.65
C VAL A 551 3.13 6.51 -16.83
N PRO A 552 2.27 7.07 -17.72
CA PRO A 552 2.12 8.51 -17.90
C PRO A 552 1.72 9.23 -16.60
N GLY A 553 2.21 10.46 -16.43
CA GLY A 553 1.96 11.28 -15.24
C GLY A 553 0.48 11.63 -15.05
N SER A 554 -0.25 11.84 -16.14
CA SER A 554 -1.71 12.08 -16.11
C SER A 554 -2.49 11.01 -15.34
N GLY A 555 -1.98 9.77 -15.30
CA GLY A 555 -2.57 8.69 -14.53
C GLY A 555 -2.40 8.79 -12.99
N PHE A 556 -1.50 9.67 -12.53
CA PHE A 556 -1.28 9.97 -11.10
C PHE A 556 -1.87 11.33 -10.70
N GLY A 557 -2.34 12.09 -11.68
CA GLY A 557 -2.60 13.51 -11.54
C GLY A 557 -1.31 14.33 -11.62
N GLN A 558 -1.42 15.53 -12.16
CA GLN A 558 -0.32 16.49 -12.30
C GLN A 558 -0.88 17.91 -12.44
N ILE A 559 -0.05 18.92 -12.21
CA ILE A 559 -0.45 20.32 -12.41
C ILE A 559 -0.80 20.51 -13.91
N PRO A 560 -1.92 21.15 -14.24
CA PRO A 560 -2.28 21.40 -15.62
C PRO A 560 -1.16 22.11 -16.40
N GLY A 561 -0.82 21.58 -17.58
CA GLY A 561 0.26 22.12 -18.43
C GLY A 561 1.64 21.54 -18.12
N THR A 562 1.79 20.69 -17.10
CA THR A 562 3.01 19.93 -16.86
C THR A 562 2.85 18.48 -17.33
N TYR A 563 3.96 17.85 -17.70
CA TYR A 563 3.97 16.48 -18.20
C TYR A 563 5.01 15.66 -17.45
N HIS A 564 4.62 14.48 -17.01
CA HIS A 564 5.46 13.59 -16.24
C HIS A 564 5.27 12.14 -16.69
N PHE A 565 6.14 11.26 -16.18
CA PHE A 565 5.88 9.82 -16.18
C PHE A 565 6.45 9.19 -14.91
N ARG A 566 5.92 8.02 -14.54
CA ARG A 566 6.51 7.20 -13.51
C ARG A 566 7.27 6.03 -14.11
N SER A 567 8.53 5.86 -13.72
CA SER A 567 9.32 4.66 -13.95
C SER A 567 9.71 4.02 -12.62
N THR A 568 9.81 2.68 -12.60
CA THR A 568 10.38 1.97 -11.44
C THR A 568 11.91 1.90 -11.52
N ILE A 569 12.58 1.88 -10.35
CA ILE A 569 14.02 1.62 -10.22
C ILE A 569 14.33 0.11 -10.04
N LEU A 570 13.32 -0.76 -10.15
CA LEU A 570 13.43 -2.19 -9.80
C LEU A 570 14.19 -3.08 -10.80
N PRO A 571 14.27 -2.82 -12.13
CA PRO A 571 15.05 -3.66 -13.02
C PRO A 571 16.47 -3.84 -12.51
N GLN A 572 17.04 -5.05 -12.68
CA GLN A 572 18.43 -5.32 -12.25
C GLN A 572 19.40 -4.34 -12.91
N THR A 573 20.51 -4.05 -12.25
CA THR A 573 21.39 -2.91 -12.59
C THR A 573 21.82 -2.89 -14.06
N ASP A 574 22.14 -4.05 -14.67
CA ASP A 574 22.55 -4.11 -16.08
C ASP A 574 21.38 -3.81 -17.03
N LEU A 575 20.21 -4.38 -16.73
CA LEU A 575 18.98 -4.08 -17.50
C LEU A 575 18.57 -2.61 -17.35
N LEU A 576 18.77 -2.04 -16.16
CA LEU A 576 18.48 -0.64 -15.88
C LEU A 576 19.42 0.30 -16.66
N LYS A 577 20.71 -0.03 -16.75
CA LYS A 577 21.68 0.70 -17.59
C LYS A 577 21.30 0.66 -19.08
N GLU A 578 20.93 -0.53 -19.58
CA GLU A 578 20.43 -0.70 -20.94
C GLU A 578 19.18 0.15 -21.16
N MET A 579 18.22 0.10 -20.24
CA MET A 579 17.00 0.87 -20.28
C MET A 579 17.27 2.38 -20.34
N MET A 580 18.16 2.89 -19.49
CA MET A 580 18.52 4.32 -19.47
C MET A 580 19.21 4.76 -20.77
N LYS A 581 20.06 3.91 -21.35
CA LYS A 581 20.68 4.20 -22.67
C LYS A 581 19.61 4.30 -23.77
N LYS A 582 18.70 3.33 -23.86
CA LYS A 582 17.59 3.36 -24.83
C LYS A 582 16.69 4.56 -24.61
N PHE A 583 16.47 4.93 -23.37
CA PHE A 583 15.67 6.12 -23.00
C PHE A 583 16.30 7.40 -23.55
N GLY A 584 17.60 7.60 -23.35
CA GLY A 584 18.33 8.78 -23.84
C GLY A 584 18.31 8.89 -25.35
N VAL A 585 18.57 7.79 -26.08
CA VAL A 585 18.50 7.77 -27.54
C VAL A 585 17.09 8.15 -28.03
N PHE A 586 16.08 7.47 -27.50
CA PHE A 586 14.69 7.78 -27.86
C PHE A 586 14.33 9.24 -27.58
N HIS A 587 14.67 9.75 -26.40
CA HIS A 587 14.32 11.12 -26.02
C HIS A 587 14.96 12.14 -26.99
N THR A 588 16.24 11.99 -27.31
CA THR A 588 16.94 12.86 -28.27
C THR A 588 16.27 12.82 -29.65
N GLU A 589 15.94 11.63 -30.13
CA GLU A 589 15.25 11.47 -31.43
C GLU A 589 13.83 12.05 -31.41
N PHE A 590 13.10 11.86 -30.30
CA PHE A 590 11.76 12.42 -30.12
C PHE A 590 11.80 13.95 -30.13
N MET A 591 12.70 14.56 -29.38
CA MET A 591 12.86 16.01 -29.33
C MET A 591 13.18 16.55 -30.71
N LYS A 592 14.15 15.95 -31.42
CA LYS A 592 14.52 16.34 -32.79
C LYS A 592 13.38 16.19 -33.80
N LYS A 593 12.55 15.15 -33.67
CA LYS A 593 11.40 14.89 -34.56
C LYS A 593 10.31 15.93 -34.43
N TYR A 594 10.15 16.51 -33.24
CA TYR A 594 9.04 17.42 -32.93
C TYR A 594 9.46 18.85 -32.57
N GLN A 595 10.74 19.20 -32.78
CA GLN A 595 11.26 20.59 -32.69
C GLN A 595 10.63 21.56 -33.70
#